data_a50fb234a3f80a54f1095ac1489750f5
#
_entry.id   a50fb234a3f80a54f1095ac1489750f5
#
_cell.length_a   1.000
_cell.length_b   1.000
_cell.length_c   1.000
_cell.angle_alpha   90.00
_cell.angle_beta   90.00
_cell.angle_gamma   90.00
#
_symmetry.space_group_name_H-M   'P 1'
#
loop_
_entity.id
_entity.type
_entity.pdbx_description
1 polymer ?
#
loop_
_entity_poly.entity_id
_entity_poly.type
_entity_poly.pdbx_seq_one_letter_code
_entity_poly.pdbx_strand_id
1 'polypeptide(L)'
;MSQLFTARRATAALVTAALLFPLTACGGNDDDGTKDKGAEKSGGAAPKADLTVLAASSLTDVFKKAGAVYEKEHAGTKVNFSFAGSQELAAQVREGAPADAVVTADTKTMDGIKVDVGKPIVIAKNRLVIVTGEGNPKKIENLKDLSNSKLTVVLAAPQVPVGRYGQQVLDAQKLHVKPVSQEANVRAVLSKVELGEADAGLVYKTDAATAPKKVDAVDIPDAQNAVASYPAATLKASQHTAAAAAFVKWLSTPEAQQILQRAGFQKP
;
A
#
# COMPACT_ATOMS: atom_id res chain seq x y z
N MET A 1 29.84 -42.89 30.42
CA MET A 1 31.05 -42.13 30.77
C MET A 1 30.67 -40.74 31.14
N SER A 2 30.73 -40.52 32.44
CA SER A 2 30.53 -39.22 33.12
C SER A 2 31.61 -38.20 32.74
N GLN A 3 31.27 -36.92 32.68
CA GLN A 3 32.09 -35.86 33.24
C GLN A 3 31.20 -34.64 33.54
N LEU A 4 30.99 -34.43 34.81
CA LEU A 4 30.62 -33.19 35.49
C LEU A 4 31.81 -32.22 35.47
N PHE A 5 31.56 -30.92 35.58
CA PHE A 5 32.38 -29.86 36.21
C PHE A 5 31.84 -28.50 35.77
N THR A 6 31.61 -27.52 36.48
CA THR A 6 31.60 -27.07 37.90
C THR A 6 31.17 -25.60 37.85
N ALA A 7 30.37 -25.20 38.79
CA ALA A 7 29.95 -23.83 39.04
C ALA A 7 31.11 -22.94 39.53
N ARG A 8 31.14 -21.68 39.12
CA ARG A 8 31.85 -20.62 39.86
C ARG A 8 30.92 -19.43 40.09
N ARG A 9 30.57 -19.31 41.36
CA ARG A 9 29.99 -18.10 41.98
C ARG A 9 31.15 -17.09 42.18
N ALA A 10 30.89 -15.82 41.88
CA ALA A 10 31.64 -14.71 42.44
C ALA A 10 30.65 -13.59 42.82
N THR A 11 30.72 -13.25 44.06
CA THR A 11 29.93 -12.30 44.84
C THR A 11 30.49 -10.88 44.78
N ALA A 12 29.58 -9.91 44.92
CA ALA A 12 29.64 -8.64 45.64
C ALA A 12 30.44 -7.46 45.05
N ALA A 13 29.79 -6.32 44.91
CA ALA A 13 29.97 -5.16 45.79
C ALA A 13 28.95 -4.06 45.46
N LEU A 14 28.17 -3.72 46.47
CA LEU A 14 27.33 -2.50 46.56
C LEU A 14 28.25 -1.29 46.74
N VAL A 15 28.00 -0.23 45.94
CA VAL A 15 28.43 1.14 46.30
C VAL A 15 27.23 2.06 46.11
N THR A 16 26.65 2.43 47.25
CA THR A 16 25.66 3.51 47.40
C THR A 16 26.38 4.86 47.44
N ALA A 17 26.09 5.73 46.49
CA ALA A 17 26.44 7.15 46.55
C ALA A 17 25.15 7.98 46.55
N ALA A 18 24.81 8.50 47.73
CA ALA A 18 23.77 9.51 47.90
C ALA A 18 24.31 10.88 47.50
N LEU A 19 23.66 11.59 46.61
CA LEU A 19 23.92 13.02 46.35
C LEU A 19 22.63 13.81 46.64
N LEU A 20 22.75 14.63 47.66
CA LEU A 20 21.81 15.62 48.15
C LEU A 20 21.70 16.79 47.16
N PHE A 21 20.48 17.15 46.81
CA PHE A 21 20.15 18.41 46.14
C PHE A 21 19.65 19.42 47.18
N PRO A 22 20.10 20.68 47.14
CA PRO A 22 19.51 21.74 47.96
C PRO A 22 18.29 22.34 47.25
N LEU A 23 17.18 22.44 47.97
CA LEU A 23 16.05 23.32 47.65
C LEU A 23 16.50 24.76 47.92
N THR A 24 16.32 25.64 46.91
CA THR A 24 16.19 27.07 47.15
C THR A 24 14.76 27.52 46.77
N ALA A 25 14.01 27.84 47.80
CA ALA A 25 12.77 28.61 47.71
C ALA A 25 13.05 30.11 47.96
N CYS A 26 12.51 30.96 47.12
CA CYS A 26 12.13 32.37 47.35
C CYS A 26 11.24 32.75 46.17
N GLY A 27 10.04 33.22 46.28
CA GLY A 27 9.42 34.16 47.18
C GLY A 27 8.98 35.38 46.40
N GLY A 28 7.67 35.47 46.07
CA GLY A 28 6.81 36.65 45.98
C GLY A 28 7.16 37.78 45.00
N ASN A 29 6.28 38.14 44.09
CA ASN A 29 5.33 39.28 44.24
C ASN A 29 4.47 39.45 42.98
N ASP A 30 3.25 39.88 43.22
CA ASP A 30 2.22 40.25 42.24
C ASP A 30 2.67 41.34 41.29
N ASP A 31 2.31 41.22 39.99
CA ASP A 31 1.75 42.37 39.27
C ASP A 31 0.94 41.94 38.05
N ASP A 32 -0.14 42.63 37.88
CA ASP A 32 -1.25 42.52 36.94
C ASP A 32 -0.80 42.89 35.52
N GLY A 33 -1.13 42.06 34.52
CA GLY A 33 -0.80 42.36 33.15
C GLY A 33 -1.45 41.43 32.13
N THR A 34 -2.74 41.67 31.86
CA THR A 34 -3.45 41.12 30.71
C THR A 34 -2.62 41.19 29.45
N LYS A 35 -2.19 40.02 28.92
CA LYS A 35 -1.71 39.89 27.53
C LYS A 35 -2.31 38.66 26.89
N ASP A 36 -3.08 38.97 25.90
CA ASP A 36 -3.54 38.28 24.73
C ASP A 36 -2.82 36.91 24.48
N LYS A 37 -3.56 35.80 24.63
CA LYS A 37 -3.11 34.48 24.18
C LYS A 37 -3.31 34.42 22.68
N GLY A 38 -2.32 34.86 21.95
CA GLY A 38 -2.15 34.49 20.57
C GLY A 38 -2.12 32.96 20.48
N ALA A 39 -3.11 32.37 19.82
CA ALA A 39 -3.13 30.95 19.47
C ALA A 39 -1.94 30.67 18.57
N GLU A 40 -0.83 30.21 19.14
CA GLU A 40 0.21 29.56 18.37
C GLU A 40 -0.41 28.36 17.65
N LYS A 41 -0.52 28.48 16.33
CA LYS A 41 -0.73 27.33 15.45
C LYS A 41 0.47 26.40 15.65
N SER A 42 0.34 25.46 16.57
CA SER A 42 1.21 24.30 16.68
C SER A 42 1.06 23.49 15.39
N GLY A 43 1.85 23.80 14.40
CA GLY A 43 2.16 22.93 13.29
C GLY A 43 3.01 21.78 13.85
N GLY A 44 2.38 20.85 14.54
CA GLY A 44 3.05 19.68 15.10
C GLY A 44 3.73 18.92 13.98
N ALA A 45 5.07 18.86 14.01
CA ALA A 45 5.83 17.97 13.15
C ALA A 45 5.29 16.56 13.34
N ALA A 46 5.15 15.80 12.23
CA ALA A 46 4.73 14.41 12.31
C ALA A 46 5.67 13.63 13.24
N PRO A 47 5.14 12.71 14.07
CA PRO A 47 5.97 11.92 14.96
C PRO A 47 7.02 11.13 14.16
N LYS A 48 8.27 11.16 14.61
CA LYS A 48 9.34 10.35 14.02
C LYS A 48 9.01 8.87 14.18
N ALA A 49 9.07 8.12 13.10
CA ALA A 49 8.78 6.67 13.12
C ALA A 49 9.32 5.97 11.87
N ASP A 50 9.64 4.70 12.02
CA ASP A 50 9.87 3.77 10.92
C ASP A 50 8.57 3.03 10.63
N LEU A 51 7.83 3.50 9.63
CA LEU A 51 6.55 2.92 9.25
C LEU A 51 6.72 1.72 8.32
N THR A 52 5.93 0.67 8.56
CA THR A 52 5.75 -0.44 7.64
C THR A 52 4.36 -0.35 7.02
N VAL A 53 4.28 -0.22 5.69
CA VAL A 53 3.04 -0.08 4.94
C VAL A 53 2.86 -1.27 4.00
N LEU A 54 1.79 -2.02 4.22
CA LEU A 54 1.36 -3.10 3.32
C LEU A 54 0.57 -2.49 2.16
N ALA A 55 1.04 -2.63 0.92
CA ALA A 55 0.42 -1.96 -0.22
C ALA A 55 0.20 -2.90 -1.40
N ALA A 56 -0.95 -2.77 -2.07
CA ALA A 56 -1.25 -3.54 -3.27
C ALA A 56 -0.15 -3.41 -4.31
N SER A 57 0.20 -4.51 -4.99
CA SER A 57 1.32 -4.60 -5.94
C SER A 57 1.26 -3.57 -7.07
N SER A 58 0.07 -3.15 -7.49
CA SER A 58 -0.13 -2.07 -8.48
C SER A 58 0.36 -0.69 -8.01
N LEU A 59 0.60 -0.51 -6.72
CA LEU A 59 1.11 0.74 -6.14
C LEU A 59 2.64 0.79 -6.06
N THR A 60 3.35 -0.29 -6.42
CA THR A 60 4.79 -0.44 -6.20
C THR A 60 5.60 0.79 -6.64
N ASP A 61 5.46 1.22 -7.89
CA ASP A 61 6.30 2.28 -8.44
C ASP A 61 5.88 3.66 -7.93
N VAL A 62 4.58 3.90 -7.84
CA VAL A 62 4.06 5.19 -7.38
C VAL A 62 4.28 5.39 -5.88
N PHE A 63 4.17 4.34 -5.05
CA PHE A 63 4.38 4.45 -3.62
C PHE A 63 5.84 4.60 -3.22
N LYS A 64 6.78 4.01 -3.98
CA LYS A 64 8.21 4.32 -3.81
C LYS A 64 8.50 5.81 -4.02
N LYS A 65 7.87 6.43 -5.03
CA LYS A 65 7.99 7.87 -5.29
C LYS A 65 7.29 8.69 -4.19
N ALA A 66 6.08 8.32 -3.83
CA ALA A 66 5.29 9.00 -2.79
C ALA A 66 5.98 8.93 -1.42
N GLY A 67 6.51 7.76 -1.04
CA GLY A 67 7.25 7.57 0.20
C GLY A 67 8.49 8.45 0.28
N ALA A 68 9.27 8.54 -0.80
CA ALA A 68 10.46 9.42 -0.85
C ALA A 68 10.09 10.90 -0.67
N VAL A 69 8.96 11.36 -1.21
CA VAL A 69 8.47 12.73 -1.00
C VAL A 69 8.00 12.92 0.43
N TYR A 70 7.20 11.97 0.96
CA TYR A 70 6.74 12.02 2.35
C TYR A 70 7.89 12.08 3.35
N GLU A 71 8.92 11.23 3.20
CA GLU A 71 10.11 11.21 4.06
C GLU A 71 10.87 12.54 4.03
N LYS A 72 10.95 13.17 2.85
CA LYS A 72 11.59 14.49 2.70
C LYS A 72 10.82 15.59 3.43
N GLU A 73 9.50 15.54 3.42
CA GLU A 73 8.61 16.51 4.10
C GLU A 73 8.52 16.26 5.60
N HIS A 74 8.71 15.02 6.04
CA HIS A 74 8.57 14.58 7.42
C HIS A 74 9.90 14.04 7.95
N ALA A 75 10.86 14.94 8.17
CA ALA A 75 12.21 14.59 8.62
C ALA A 75 12.20 13.71 9.87
N GLY A 76 12.85 12.55 9.79
CA GLY A 76 12.92 11.55 10.86
C GLY A 76 11.83 10.48 10.78
N THR A 77 10.96 10.51 9.75
CA THR A 77 10.08 9.39 9.42
C THR A 77 10.67 8.60 8.25
N LYS A 78 10.58 7.27 8.31
CA LYS A 78 10.87 6.34 7.23
C LYS A 78 9.61 5.58 6.85
N VAL A 79 9.44 5.23 5.57
CA VAL A 79 8.31 4.45 5.10
C VAL A 79 8.80 3.23 4.32
N ASN A 80 8.71 2.08 4.94
CA ASN A 80 9.05 0.80 4.35
C ASN A 80 7.78 0.18 3.75
N PHE A 81 7.85 -0.24 2.49
CA PHE A 81 6.71 -0.85 1.81
C PHE A 81 6.89 -2.35 1.64
N SER A 82 5.84 -3.12 1.93
CA SER A 82 5.69 -4.51 1.52
C SER A 82 4.59 -4.60 0.46
N PHE A 83 4.95 -5.04 -0.75
CA PHE A 83 4.04 -5.11 -1.88
C PHE A 83 3.62 -6.54 -2.19
N ALA A 84 2.30 -6.80 -2.25
CA ALA A 84 1.75 -8.10 -2.58
C ALA A 84 0.33 -7.98 -3.17
N GLY A 85 -0.32 -9.09 -3.47
CA GLY A 85 -1.75 -9.11 -3.75
C GLY A 85 -2.54 -8.64 -2.53
N SER A 86 -3.60 -7.84 -2.74
CA SER A 86 -4.37 -7.30 -1.61
C SER A 86 -4.94 -8.39 -0.70
N GLN A 87 -5.31 -9.56 -1.25
CA GLN A 87 -5.79 -10.71 -0.48
C GLN A 87 -4.70 -11.31 0.42
N GLU A 88 -3.44 -11.29 -0.03
CA GLU A 88 -2.28 -11.72 0.76
C GLU A 88 -1.99 -10.73 1.88
N LEU A 89 -2.03 -9.43 1.58
CA LEU A 89 -1.88 -8.37 2.58
C LEU A 89 -2.97 -8.47 3.66
N ALA A 90 -4.22 -8.71 3.25
CA ALA A 90 -5.31 -8.91 4.18
C ALA A 90 -5.14 -10.17 5.04
N ALA A 91 -4.54 -11.23 4.50
CA ALA A 91 -4.18 -12.42 5.29
C ALA A 91 -3.09 -12.07 6.33
N GLN A 92 -2.03 -11.38 5.92
CA GLN A 92 -0.97 -10.91 6.83
C GLN A 92 -1.53 -10.05 7.97
N VAL A 93 -2.47 -9.13 7.68
CA VAL A 93 -3.12 -8.30 8.70
C VAL A 93 -3.89 -9.18 9.71
N ARG A 94 -4.68 -10.15 9.24
CA ARG A 94 -5.43 -11.07 10.12
C ARG A 94 -4.51 -11.97 10.96
N GLU A 95 -3.33 -12.29 10.45
CA GLU A 95 -2.31 -13.06 11.15
C GLU A 95 -1.46 -12.20 12.11
N GLY A 96 -1.75 -10.90 12.20
CA GLY A 96 -1.08 -9.99 13.12
C GLY A 96 0.32 -9.55 12.66
N ALA A 97 0.57 -9.50 11.35
CA ALA A 97 1.84 -9.00 10.81
C ALA A 97 2.16 -7.61 11.37
N PRO A 98 3.40 -7.36 11.80
CA PRO A 98 3.81 -6.07 12.34
C PRO A 98 3.87 -5.02 11.23
N ALA A 99 2.80 -4.24 11.10
CA ALA A 99 2.69 -3.16 10.13
C ALA A 99 1.83 -2.02 10.69
N ASP A 100 1.91 -0.86 10.07
CA ASP A 100 1.31 0.38 10.54
C ASP A 100 0.11 0.82 9.71
N ALA A 101 0.13 0.54 8.41
CA ALA A 101 -0.95 0.88 7.50
C ALA A 101 -1.09 -0.18 6.40
N VAL A 102 -2.27 -0.22 5.79
CA VAL A 102 -2.56 -1.10 4.66
C VAL A 102 -3.32 -0.33 3.57
N VAL A 103 -2.97 -0.60 2.31
CA VAL A 103 -3.63 -0.05 1.13
C VAL A 103 -3.98 -1.20 0.17
N THR A 104 -5.26 -1.39 -0.08
CA THR A 104 -5.76 -2.45 -0.98
C THR A 104 -6.22 -1.87 -2.31
N ALA A 105 -6.31 -2.72 -3.34
CA ALA A 105 -6.78 -2.34 -4.67
C ALA A 105 -8.30 -2.55 -4.87
N ASP A 106 -9.02 -2.85 -3.81
CA ASP A 106 -10.49 -2.82 -3.78
C ASP A 106 -11.03 -2.66 -2.35
N THR A 107 -12.28 -2.22 -2.26
CA THR A 107 -13.00 -2.06 -1.00
C THR A 107 -13.36 -3.40 -0.38
N LYS A 108 -13.70 -4.42 -1.17
CA LYS A 108 -14.07 -5.75 -0.68
C LYS A 108 -12.98 -6.38 0.18
N THR A 109 -11.72 -6.26 -0.22
CA THR A 109 -10.59 -6.77 0.57
C THR A 109 -10.42 -5.96 1.85
N MET A 110 -10.53 -4.63 1.79
CA MET A 110 -10.46 -3.77 2.98
C MET A 110 -11.59 -4.07 3.97
N ASP A 111 -12.82 -4.28 3.47
CA ASP A 111 -13.97 -4.65 4.30
C ASP A 111 -13.76 -5.99 5.02
N GLY A 112 -13.04 -6.91 4.38
CA GLY A 112 -12.66 -8.21 4.98
C GLY A 112 -11.73 -8.13 6.18
N ILE A 113 -11.11 -6.97 6.43
CA ILE A 113 -10.21 -6.70 7.58
C ILE A 113 -10.68 -5.50 8.41
N LYS A 114 -11.95 -5.09 8.28
CA LYS A 114 -12.50 -3.90 8.96
C LYS A 114 -12.35 -3.90 10.48
N VAL A 115 -12.24 -5.07 11.08
CA VAL A 115 -12.04 -5.20 12.54
C VAL A 115 -10.62 -4.88 12.97
N ASP A 116 -9.65 -5.01 12.06
CA ASP A 116 -8.22 -4.86 12.32
C ASP A 116 -7.68 -3.47 11.92
N VAL A 117 -8.48 -2.68 11.20
CA VAL A 117 -8.09 -1.37 10.68
C VAL A 117 -8.90 -0.23 11.25
N GLY A 118 -8.35 0.99 11.17
CA GLY A 118 -9.08 2.23 11.37
C GLY A 118 -10.05 2.51 10.22
N LYS A 119 -10.70 3.69 10.22
CA LYS A 119 -11.61 4.10 9.14
C LYS A 119 -10.85 4.25 7.82
N PRO A 120 -11.17 3.48 6.77
CA PRO A 120 -10.51 3.61 5.48
C PRO A 120 -10.88 4.92 4.78
N ILE A 121 -9.92 5.44 3.99
CA ILE A 121 -10.15 6.52 3.03
C ILE A 121 -9.78 6.05 1.63
N VAL A 122 -10.58 6.34 0.64
CA VAL A 122 -10.23 6.06 -0.77
C VAL A 122 -9.22 7.12 -1.21
N ILE A 123 -8.06 6.68 -1.69
CA ILE A 123 -6.96 7.56 -2.09
C ILE A 123 -6.81 7.65 -3.61
N ALA A 124 -7.34 6.72 -4.36
CA ALA A 124 -7.24 6.67 -5.82
C ALA A 124 -8.31 5.76 -6.42
N LYS A 125 -8.51 5.90 -7.74
CA LYS A 125 -9.25 4.94 -8.57
C LYS A 125 -8.41 4.52 -9.77
N ASN A 126 -8.79 3.39 -10.40
CA ASN A 126 -8.11 2.84 -11.56
C ASN A 126 -9.09 2.10 -12.47
N ARG A 127 -8.67 1.80 -13.70
CA ARG A 127 -9.45 1.05 -14.69
C ARG A 127 -8.64 -0.12 -15.23
N LEU A 128 -9.34 -1.12 -15.74
CA LEU A 128 -8.72 -2.25 -16.42
C LEU A 128 -8.36 -1.87 -17.87
N VAL A 129 -7.31 -2.52 -18.34
CA VAL A 129 -6.94 -2.60 -19.76
C VAL A 129 -6.59 -4.04 -20.09
N ILE A 130 -6.66 -4.39 -21.37
CA ILE A 130 -6.04 -5.60 -21.86
C ILE A 130 -4.57 -5.25 -22.11
N VAL A 131 -3.65 -5.98 -21.50
CA VAL A 131 -2.23 -5.88 -21.78
C VAL A 131 -1.84 -6.95 -22.81
N THR A 132 -1.03 -6.57 -23.80
CA THR A 132 -0.47 -7.45 -24.83
C THR A 132 1.04 -7.23 -24.90
N GLY A 133 1.77 -8.15 -25.55
CA GLY A 133 3.17 -7.91 -25.87
C GLY A 133 3.34 -6.70 -26.79
N GLU A 134 4.57 -6.14 -26.85
CA GLU A 134 4.92 -4.99 -27.68
C GLU A 134 4.49 -5.18 -29.15
N GLY A 135 3.87 -4.14 -29.72
CA GLY A 135 3.32 -4.16 -31.08
C GLY A 135 2.03 -4.95 -31.23
N ASN A 136 1.44 -5.47 -30.15
CA ASN A 136 0.21 -6.26 -30.17
C ASN A 136 0.20 -7.34 -31.28
N PRO A 137 1.11 -8.30 -31.24
CA PRO A 137 1.35 -9.23 -32.36
C PRO A 137 0.16 -10.13 -32.70
N LYS A 138 -0.77 -10.28 -31.75
CA LYS A 138 -1.99 -11.07 -31.94
C LYS A 138 -3.18 -10.22 -32.38
N LYS A 139 -3.01 -8.91 -32.56
CA LYS A 139 -4.05 -7.96 -33.00
C LYS A 139 -5.31 -8.04 -32.14
N ILE A 140 -5.13 -8.04 -30.82
CA ILE A 140 -6.23 -8.04 -29.85
C ILE A 140 -6.76 -6.62 -29.76
N GLU A 141 -8.05 -6.42 -30.05
CA GLU A 141 -8.67 -5.09 -30.11
C GLU A 141 -9.72 -4.86 -29.02
N ASN A 142 -10.24 -5.94 -28.44
CA ASN A 142 -11.33 -5.85 -27.46
C ASN A 142 -11.42 -7.10 -26.57
N LEU A 143 -12.29 -7.06 -25.55
CA LEU A 143 -12.49 -8.15 -24.59
C LEU A 143 -12.91 -9.48 -25.23
N LYS A 144 -13.68 -9.45 -26.33
CA LYS A 144 -14.15 -10.66 -27.01
C LYS A 144 -13.00 -11.47 -27.58
N ASP A 145 -11.94 -10.80 -28.00
CA ASP A 145 -10.76 -11.47 -28.57
C ASP A 145 -10.08 -12.39 -27.56
N LEU A 146 -10.18 -12.06 -26.24
CA LEU A 146 -9.63 -12.91 -25.16
C LEU A 146 -10.31 -14.29 -25.07
N SER A 147 -11.49 -14.47 -25.66
CA SER A 147 -12.17 -15.76 -25.71
C SER A 147 -11.65 -16.68 -26.83
N ASN A 148 -10.70 -16.23 -27.64
CA ASN A 148 -10.06 -17.03 -28.66
C ASN A 148 -9.16 -18.08 -28.04
N SER A 149 -9.51 -19.35 -28.19
CA SER A 149 -8.78 -20.49 -27.60
C SER A 149 -7.35 -20.69 -28.12
N LYS A 150 -6.96 -19.96 -29.18
CA LYS A 150 -5.59 -19.94 -29.73
C LYS A 150 -4.67 -18.97 -28.97
N LEU A 151 -5.21 -18.10 -28.12
CA LEU A 151 -4.45 -17.15 -27.33
C LEU A 151 -4.04 -17.76 -26.00
N THR A 152 -2.83 -17.49 -25.61
CA THR A 152 -2.32 -17.74 -24.26
C THR A 152 -2.68 -16.56 -23.36
N VAL A 153 -3.84 -16.65 -22.66
CA VAL A 153 -4.32 -15.58 -21.78
C VAL A 153 -4.00 -15.91 -20.34
N VAL A 154 -3.45 -14.94 -19.60
CA VAL A 154 -3.24 -15.02 -18.15
C VAL A 154 -4.14 -14.01 -17.44
N LEU A 155 -4.71 -14.40 -16.32
CA LEU A 155 -5.53 -13.55 -15.47
C LEU A 155 -5.03 -13.64 -14.02
N ALA A 156 -5.40 -12.68 -13.20
CA ALA A 156 -5.22 -12.85 -11.77
C ALA A 156 -6.30 -13.79 -11.21
N ALA A 157 -5.98 -14.49 -10.14
CA ALA A 157 -6.91 -15.40 -9.48
C ALA A 157 -8.16 -14.65 -8.96
N PRO A 158 -9.33 -15.31 -8.86
CA PRO A 158 -10.61 -14.66 -8.51
C PRO A 158 -10.62 -13.96 -7.14
N GLN A 159 -9.76 -14.35 -6.22
CA GLN A 159 -9.62 -13.68 -4.92
C GLN A 159 -8.77 -12.40 -4.97
N VAL A 160 -8.04 -12.17 -6.05
CA VAL A 160 -7.23 -10.96 -6.28
C VAL A 160 -8.15 -9.82 -6.76
N PRO A 161 -7.97 -8.56 -6.32
CA PRO A 161 -8.82 -7.45 -6.77
C PRO A 161 -8.96 -7.36 -8.30
N VAL A 162 -7.86 -7.33 -9.05
CA VAL A 162 -7.90 -7.26 -10.52
C VAL A 162 -8.55 -8.49 -11.15
N GLY A 163 -8.42 -9.66 -10.54
CA GLY A 163 -9.11 -10.88 -10.96
C GLY A 163 -10.62 -10.79 -10.78
N ARG A 164 -11.09 -10.24 -9.63
CA ARG A 164 -12.51 -9.97 -9.40
C ARG A 164 -13.10 -8.98 -10.40
N TYR A 165 -12.42 -7.85 -10.60
CA TYR A 165 -12.85 -6.85 -11.59
C TYR A 165 -12.81 -7.41 -13.01
N GLY A 166 -11.77 -8.19 -13.35
CA GLY A 166 -11.67 -8.87 -14.64
C GLY A 166 -12.84 -9.84 -14.86
N GLN A 167 -13.15 -10.68 -13.87
CA GLN A 167 -14.28 -11.59 -13.93
C GLN A 167 -15.59 -10.84 -14.08
N GLN A 168 -15.81 -9.78 -13.30
CA GLN A 168 -17.00 -8.92 -13.41
C GLN A 168 -17.18 -8.35 -14.81
N VAL A 169 -16.10 -7.87 -15.41
CA VAL A 169 -16.11 -7.29 -16.77
C VAL A 169 -16.43 -8.35 -17.82
N LEU A 170 -15.80 -9.53 -17.72
CA LEU A 170 -16.03 -10.64 -18.64
C LEU A 170 -17.44 -11.18 -18.53
N ASP A 171 -17.97 -11.37 -17.32
CA ASP A 171 -19.33 -11.87 -17.07
C ASP A 171 -20.39 -10.90 -17.60
N ALA A 172 -20.19 -9.59 -17.39
CA ALA A 172 -21.10 -8.56 -17.91
C ALA A 172 -21.20 -8.58 -19.45
N GLN A 173 -20.12 -8.99 -20.13
CA GLN A 173 -20.09 -9.16 -21.58
C GLN A 173 -20.44 -10.60 -22.02
N LYS A 174 -20.80 -11.51 -21.09
CA LYS A 174 -21.06 -12.94 -21.33
C LYS A 174 -19.91 -13.65 -22.04
N LEU A 175 -18.68 -13.27 -21.70
CA LEU A 175 -17.46 -13.83 -22.28
C LEU A 175 -16.87 -14.90 -21.36
N HIS A 176 -16.51 -16.05 -21.95
CA HIS A 176 -15.82 -17.12 -21.26
C HIS A 176 -14.36 -17.13 -21.70
N VAL A 177 -13.47 -16.66 -20.82
CA VAL A 177 -12.04 -16.72 -21.02
C VAL A 177 -11.48 -17.84 -20.13
N LYS A 178 -10.76 -18.78 -20.74
CA LYS A 178 -10.06 -19.83 -19.99
C LYS A 178 -8.58 -19.47 -19.88
N PRO A 179 -8.14 -18.90 -18.77
CA PRO A 179 -6.74 -18.55 -18.61
C PRO A 179 -5.87 -19.80 -18.50
N VAL A 180 -4.66 -19.75 -19.06
CA VAL A 180 -3.65 -20.82 -18.91
C VAL A 180 -3.04 -20.84 -17.52
N SER A 181 -3.07 -19.70 -16.82
CA SER A 181 -2.68 -19.61 -15.42
C SER A 181 -3.44 -18.47 -14.71
N GLN A 182 -3.51 -18.57 -13.38
CA GLN A 182 -4.10 -17.57 -12.50
C GLN A 182 -3.05 -17.06 -11.53
N GLU A 183 -2.78 -15.75 -11.59
CA GLU A 183 -1.68 -15.12 -10.88
C GLU A 183 -2.11 -14.57 -9.51
N ALA A 184 -1.16 -14.57 -8.57
CA ALA A 184 -1.37 -14.12 -7.20
C ALA A 184 -1.57 -12.60 -7.08
N ASN A 185 -1.15 -11.83 -8.07
CA ASN A 185 -1.30 -10.37 -8.11
C ASN A 185 -1.17 -9.84 -9.55
N VAL A 186 -1.51 -8.55 -9.73
CA VAL A 186 -1.54 -7.92 -11.06
C VAL A 186 -0.17 -7.81 -11.71
N ARG A 187 0.90 -7.63 -10.91
CA ARG A 187 2.26 -7.52 -11.45
C ARG A 187 2.77 -8.85 -11.99
N ALA A 188 2.33 -9.97 -11.43
CA ALA A 188 2.62 -11.29 -11.99
C ALA A 188 1.93 -11.49 -13.34
N VAL A 189 0.68 -10.99 -13.52
CA VAL A 189 0.01 -10.97 -14.84
C VAL A 189 0.82 -10.14 -15.84
N LEU A 190 1.17 -8.92 -15.48
CA LEU A 190 1.97 -8.02 -16.34
C LEU A 190 3.29 -8.67 -16.75
N SER A 191 4.04 -9.22 -15.79
CA SER A 191 5.35 -9.84 -16.04
C SER A 191 5.28 -10.99 -17.03
N LYS A 192 4.24 -11.83 -17.00
CA LYS A 192 4.09 -12.91 -17.96
C LYS A 192 3.89 -12.43 -19.39
N VAL A 193 3.17 -11.32 -19.56
CA VAL A 193 3.02 -10.68 -20.88
C VAL A 193 4.31 -10.01 -21.31
N GLU A 194 5.01 -9.28 -20.41
CA GLU A 194 6.31 -8.65 -20.68
C GLU A 194 7.38 -9.65 -21.12
N LEU A 195 7.34 -10.86 -20.58
CA LEU A 195 8.29 -11.94 -20.87
C LEU A 195 7.88 -12.77 -22.12
N GLY A 196 6.72 -12.48 -22.72
CA GLY A 196 6.20 -13.26 -23.85
C GLY A 196 5.68 -14.66 -23.46
N GLU A 197 5.49 -14.93 -22.16
CA GLU A 197 4.91 -16.19 -21.67
C GLU A 197 3.38 -16.23 -21.87
N ALA A 198 2.77 -15.05 -22.11
CA ALA A 198 1.36 -14.92 -22.43
C ALA A 198 1.17 -13.91 -23.57
N ASP A 199 0.15 -14.16 -24.39
CA ASP A 199 -0.25 -13.25 -25.48
C ASP A 199 -1.00 -12.03 -24.93
N ALA A 200 -1.76 -12.21 -23.85
CA ALA A 200 -2.55 -11.15 -23.22
C ALA A 200 -2.91 -11.45 -21.76
N GLY A 201 -3.32 -10.38 -21.06
CA GLY A 201 -3.87 -10.44 -19.72
C GLY A 201 -4.75 -9.23 -19.40
N LEU A 202 -5.40 -9.24 -18.23
CA LEU A 202 -6.11 -8.07 -17.69
C LEU A 202 -5.30 -7.49 -16.53
N VAL A 203 -4.95 -6.21 -16.65
CA VAL A 203 -4.20 -5.45 -15.65
C VAL A 203 -4.85 -4.08 -15.46
N TYR A 204 -4.41 -3.32 -14.48
CA TYR A 204 -4.81 -1.91 -14.40
C TYR A 204 -4.03 -1.06 -15.42
N LYS A 205 -4.64 0.02 -15.88
CA LYS A 205 -4.03 0.96 -16.84
C LYS A 205 -2.67 1.48 -16.35
N THR A 206 -2.55 1.72 -15.04
CA THR A 206 -1.30 2.16 -14.43
C THR A 206 -0.21 1.09 -14.44
N ASP A 207 -0.57 -0.21 -14.38
CA ASP A 207 0.41 -1.28 -14.46
C ASP A 207 1.02 -1.36 -15.87
N ALA A 208 0.20 -1.35 -16.92
CA ALA A 208 0.68 -1.34 -18.30
C ALA A 208 1.59 -0.14 -18.56
N ALA A 209 1.25 1.04 -18.01
CA ALA A 209 2.05 2.25 -18.14
C ALA A 209 3.45 2.17 -17.49
N THR A 210 3.73 1.17 -16.66
CA THR A 210 5.08 0.97 -16.08
C THR A 210 6.06 0.28 -17.04
N ALA A 211 5.56 -0.37 -18.08
CA ALA A 211 6.37 -1.13 -19.04
C ALA A 211 6.14 -0.74 -20.52
N PRO A 212 6.16 0.56 -20.90
CA PRO A 212 5.68 1.07 -22.18
C PRO A 212 6.54 0.66 -23.39
N LYS A 213 7.69 0.00 -23.16
CA LYS A 213 8.59 -0.54 -24.19
C LYS A 213 8.52 -2.05 -24.30
N LYS A 214 7.63 -2.70 -23.57
CA LYS A 214 7.52 -4.16 -23.53
C LYS A 214 6.09 -4.65 -23.74
N VAL A 215 5.12 -3.77 -23.48
CA VAL A 215 3.71 -4.11 -23.58
C VAL A 215 2.93 -2.97 -24.22
N ASP A 216 1.85 -3.31 -24.90
CA ASP A 216 0.80 -2.39 -25.32
C ASP A 216 -0.43 -2.57 -24.45
N ALA A 217 -1.18 -1.49 -24.28
CA ALA A 217 -2.46 -1.48 -23.57
C ALA A 217 -3.60 -1.24 -24.56
N VAL A 218 -4.54 -2.16 -24.60
CA VAL A 218 -5.79 -1.99 -25.32
C VAL A 218 -6.86 -1.52 -24.34
N ASP A 219 -7.37 -0.31 -24.55
CA ASP A 219 -8.38 0.29 -23.67
C ASP A 219 -9.71 -0.48 -23.75
N ILE A 220 -10.31 -0.72 -22.58
CA ILE A 220 -11.66 -1.26 -22.46
C ILE A 220 -12.61 -0.07 -22.36
N PRO A 221 -13.65 0.03 -23.24
CA PRO A 221 -14.63 1.11 -23.19
C PRO A 221 -15.24 1.27 -21.80
N ASP A 222 -15.48 2.50 -21.34
CA ASP A 222 -15.99 2.79 -20.00
C ASP A 222 -17.29 2.05 -19.65
N ALA A 223 -18.19 1.88 -20.61
CA ALA A 223 -19.43 1.14 -20.42
C ALA A 223 -19.24 -0.38 -20.19
N GLN A 224 -18.05 -0.90 -20.51
CA GLN A 224 -17.69 -2.31 -20.35
C GLN A 224 -16.65 -2.51 -19.23
N ASN A 225 -16.13 -1.43 -18.66
CA ASN A 225 -15.02 -1.49 -17.69
C ASN A 225 -15.53 -1.51 -16.25
N ALA A 226 -14.64 -1.83 -15.32
CA ALA A 226 -14.83 -1.69 -13.89
C ALA A 226 -13.89 -0.61 -13.34
N VAL A 227 -14.36 0.08 -12.29
CA VAL A 227 -13.58 1.09 -11.57
C VAL A 227 -13.09 0.48 -10.27
N ALA A 228 -11.79 0.29 -10.16
CA ALA A 228 -11.14 -0.12 -8.93
C ALA A 228 -10.95 1.09 -8.01
N SER A 229 -11.29 0.94 -6.72
CA SER A 229 -11.06 1.94 -5.68
C SER A 229 -9.97 1.46 -4.74
N TYR A 230 -9.05 2.35 -4.37
CA TYR A 230 -7.91 2.05 -3.49
C TYR A 230 -8.11 2.67 -2.10
N PRO A 231 -8.66 1.92 -1.16
CA PRO A 231 -8.76 2.36 0.23
C PRO A 231 -7.43 2.17 0.95
N ALA A 232 -7.08 3.17 1.77
CA ALA A 232 -5.96 3.17 2.69
C ALA A 232 -6.47 3.27 4.13
N ALA A 233 -5.89 2.53 5.07
CA ALA A 233 -6.24 2.59 6.49
C ALA A 233 -5.01 2.32 7.36
N THR A 234 -5.03 2.85 8.57
CA THR A 234 -4.10 2.48 9.64
C THR A 234 -4.46 1.12 10.22
N LEU A 235 -3.48 0.35 10.66
CA LEU A 235 -3.71 -0.86 11.44
C LEU A 235 -3.94 -0.51 12.91
N LYS A 236 -4.92 -1.15 13.55
CA LYS A 236 -5.18 -0.95 14.99
C LYS A 236 -4.04 -1.47 15.87
N ALA A 237 -3.31 -2.49 15.39
CA ALA A 237 -2.16 -3.06 16.07
C ALA A 237 -0.87 -2.23 15.90
N SER A 238 -0.88 -1.14 15.11
CA SER A 238 0.28 -0.30 14.88
C SER A 238 0.86 0.25 16.18
N GLN A 239 2.17 0.15 16.31
CA GLN A 239 2.93 0.78 17.40
C GLN A 239 3.20 2.28 17.12
N HIS A 240 2.97 2.73 15.89
CA HIS A 240 3.21 4.10 15.41
C HIS A 240 1.92 4.78 14.98
N THR A 241 0.82 4.61 15.73
CA THR A 241 -0.55 4.99 15.35
C THR A 241 -0.66 6.43 14.83
N ALA A 242 -0.02 7.39 15.50
CA ALA A 242 -0.08 8.81 15.10
C ALA A 242 0.66 9.07 13.78
N ALA A 243 1.85 8.46 13.60
CA ALA A 243 2.62 8.60 12.37
C ALA A 243 1.95 7.88 11.19
N ALA A 244 1.38 6.69 11.42
CA ALA A 244 0.59 5.96 10.43
C ALA A 244 -0.65 6.77 9.99
N ALA A 245 -1.36 7.39 10.93
CA ALA A 245 -2.50 8.25 10.62
C ALA A 245 -2.08 9.49 9.81
N ALA A 246 -0.95 10.09 10.14
CA ALA A 246 -0.39 11.21 9.38
C ALA A 246 -0.05 10.79 7.94
N PHE A 247 0.61 9.66 7.74
CA PHE A 247 0.92 9.12 6.41
C PHE A 247 -0.35 8.83 5.59
N VAL A 248 -1.31 8.10 6.17
CA VAL A 248 -2.59 7.78 5.49
C VAL A 248 -3.33 9.06 5.11
N LYS A 249 -3.38 10.07 5.99
CA LYS A 249 -3.98 11.37 5.70
C LYS A 249 -3.24 12.11 4.60
N TRP A 250 -1.90 12.06 4.60
CA TRP A 250 -1.05 12.70 3.58
C TRP A 250 -1.35 12.18 2.18
N LEU A 251 -1.68 10.89 2.01
CA LEU A 251 -2.06 10.32 0.72
C LEU A 251 -3.26 11.03 0.05
N SER A 252 -4.04 11.81 0.80
CA SER A 252 -5.15 12.63 0.29
C SER A 252 -4.78 14.09 0.05
N THR A 253 -3.54 14.53 0.33
CA THR A 253 -3.10 15.90 0.07
C THR A 253 -2.95 16.17 -1.42
N PRO A 254 -3.02 17.43 -1.85
CA PRO A 254 -2.81 17.79 -3.25
C PRO A 254 -1.49 17.27 -3.83
N GLU A 255 -0.43 17.25 -3.03
CA GLU A 255 0.89 16.76 -3.45
C GLU A 255 0.90 15.26 -3.71
N ALA A 256 0.44 14.45 -2.76
CA ALA A 256 0.31 13.01 -2.95
C ALA A 256 -0.62 12.68 -4.12
N GLN A 257 -1.73 13.42 -4.26
CA GLN A 257 -2.69 13.25 -5.35
C GLN A 257 -2.07 13.58 -6.72
N GLN A 258 -1.19 14.58 -6.83
CA GLN A 258 -0.45 14.83 -8.05
C GLN A 258 0.50 13.69 -8.43
N ILE A 259 1.16 13.08 -7.45
CA ILE A 259 2.04 11.93 -7.68
C ILE A 259 1.23 10.74 -8.23
N LEU A 260 0.07 10.44 -7.61
CA LEU A 260 -0.83 9.38 -8.06
C LEU A 260 -1.36 9.66 -9.48
N GLN A 261 -1.84 10.88 -9.77
CA GLN A 261 -2.37 11.26 -11.08
C GLN A 261 -1.31 11.21 -12.19
N ARG A 262 -0.08 11.65 -11.91
CA ARG A 262 1.05 11.54 -12.87
C ARG A 262 1.41 10.08 -13.19
N ALA A 263 1.12 9.16 -12.28
CA ALA A 263 1.27 7.73 -12.50
C ALA A 263 0.04 7.10 -13.22
N GLY A 264 -0.98 7.90 -13.57
CA GLY A 264 -2.16 7.45 -14.30
C GLY A 264 -3.35 7.05 -13.42
N PHE A 265 -3.25 7.16 -12.10
CA PHE A 265 -4.40 6.94 -11.23
C PHE A 265 -5.42 8.08 -11.36
N GLN A 266 -6.69 7.73 -11.20
CA GLN A 266 -7.79 8.68 -11.16
C GLN A 266 -8.00 9.18 -9.72
N LYS A 267 -8.56 10.39 -9.59
CA LYS A 267 -8.98 10.93 -8.29
C LYS A 267 -9.98 10.00 -7.60
N PRO A 268 -10.01 10.01 -6.25
CA PRO A 268 -10.99 9.29 -5.45
C PRO A 268 -12.44 9.54 -5.82
#